data_f584c2570abed48930ea78a699a313db
#
_entry.id   f584c2570abed48930ea78a699a313db
#
_cell.length_a   1.000
_cell.length_b   1.000
_cell.length_c   1.000
_cell.angle_alpha   90.00
_cell.angle_beta   90.00
_cell.angle_gamma   90.00
#
_symmetry.space_group_name_H-M   'P 1'
#
loop_
_entity.id
_entity.type
_entity.pdbx_description
1 polymer ?
#
loop_
_entity_poly.entity_id
_entity_poly.type
_entity_poly.pdbx_seq_one_letter_code
_entity_poly.pdbx_strand_id
1 'polypeptide(L)'
;KKIADEQGAAVLPVAAKFEEDIAGMEPDEAEMFMADLGLTETGLDRLIKTSYDLLGYISFLTAGEDDVHAWTITRGTKAPKAAGKVHSDIERGFIRAEIVAFDDLKACGSMAAAKEKGLLRLEGKDYVMQDGDITNFRFNI
;
A
#
# COMPACT_ATOMS: atom_id res chain seq x y z
N LYS A 1 -7.39 4.80 26.45
CA LYS A 1 -6.16 4.10 26.02
C LYS A 1 -6.02 2.78 26.76
N LYS A 2 -5.97 2.75 28.10
CA LYS A 2 -5.81 1.52 28.90
C LYS A 2 -6.83 0.41 28.57
N ILE A 3 -8.12 0.75 28.44
CA ILE A 3 -9.18 -0.20 28.06
C ILE A 3 -8.96 -0.77 26.64
N ALA A 4 -8.55 0.06 25.71
CA ALA A 4 -8.27 -0.36 24.34
C ALA A 4 -7.06 -1.31 24.28
N ASP A 5 -6.00 -0.99 25.03
CA ASP A 5 -4.81 -1.85 25.12
C ASP A 5 -5.18 -3.24 25.71
N GLU A 6 -6.07 -3.28 26.71
CA GLU A 6 -6.56 -4.54 27.30
C GLU A 6 -7.43 -5.36 26.33
N GLN A 7 -8.07 -4.70 25.36
CA GLN A 7 -8.96 -5.33 24.37
C GLN A 7 -8.27 -5.56 23.00
N GLY A 8 -7.03 -5.17 22.85
CA GLY A 8 -6.32 -5.22 21.56
C GLY A 8 -6.94 -4.30 20.50
N ALA A 9 -7.59 -3.22 20.95
CA ALA A 9 -8.27 -2.25 20.09
C ALA A 9 -7.40 -1.01 19.86
N ALA A 10 -7.48 -0.44 18.67
CA ALA A 10 -6.85 0.84 18.37
C ALA A 10 -7.68 2.02 18.89
N VAL A 11 -7.01 3.12 19.26
CA VAL A 11 -7.65 4.39 19.64
C VAL A 11 -7.27 5.45 18.65
N LEU A 12 -8.27 5.99 17.97
CA LEU A 12 -8.09 7.08 17.00
C LEU A 12 -8.83 8.33 17.49
N PRO A 13 -8.14 9.39 17.95
CA PRO A 13 -8.78 10.67 18.21
C PRO A 13 -9.11 11.36 16.88
N VAL A 14 -10.35 11.84 16.76
CA VAL A 14 -10.85 12.56 15.59
C VAL A 14 -11.38 13.93 16.04
N ALA A 15 -10.91 15.00 15.38
CA ALA A 15 -11.43 16.34 15.56
C ALA A 15 -12.53 16.61 14.53
N ALA A 16 -13.77 16.16 14.81
CA ALA A 16 -14.86 16.11 13.85
C ALA A 16 -15.15 17.45 13.17
N LYS A 17 -15.05 18.58 13.90
CA LYS A 17 -15.26 19.92 13.32
C LYS A 17 -14.18 20.26 12.30
N PHE A 18 -12.93 19.92 12.60
CA PHE A 18 -11.80 20.12 11.68
C PHE A 18 -11.94 19.28 10.40
N GLU A 19 -12.35 18.01 10.54
CA GLU A 19 -12.59 17.14 9.38
C GLU A 19 -13.74 17.66 8.51
N GLU A 20 -14.80 18.21 9.12
CA GLU A 20 -15.91 18.84 8.40
C GLU A 20 -15.43 20.08 7.63
N ASP A 21 -14.61 20.92 8.24
CA ASP A 21 -14.08 22.13 7.61
C ASP A 21 -13.20 21.78 6.39
N ILE A 22 -12.28 20.80 6.55
CA ILE A 22 -11.42 20.34 5.44
C ILE A 22 -12.24 19.71 4.30
N ALA A 23 -13.25 18.91 4.61
CA ALA A 23 -14.06 18.25 3.60
C ALA A 23 -14.83 19.24 2.68
N GLY A 24 -14.99 20.49 3.12
CA GLY A 24 -15.60 21.56 2.33
C GLY A 24 -14.62 22.44 1.55
N MET A 25 -13.32 22.21 1.67
CA MET A 25 -12.27 23.02 1.02
C MET A 25 -11.85 22.41 -0.32
N GLU A 26 -11.32 23.25 -1.21
CA GLU A 26 -10.58 22.75 -2.38
C GLU A 26 -9.26 22.08 -1.94
N PRO A 27 -8.74 21.11 -2.70
CA PRO A 27 -7.57 20.31 -2.27
C PRO A 27 -6.35 21.14 -1.85
N ASP A 28 -6.02 22.17 -2.60
CA ASP A 28 -4.87 23.05 -2.32
C ASP A 28 -5.06 23.87 -1.03
N GLU A 29 -6.30 24.32 -0.78
CA GLU A 29 -6.66 25.05 0.45
C GLU A 29 -6.60 24.11 1.67
N ALA A 30 -7.10 22.88 1.53
CA ALA A 30 -7.07 21.88 2.56
C ALA A 30 -5.63 21.51 2.95
N GLU A 31 -4.72 21.36 1.97
CA GLU A 31 -3.30 21.10 2.20
C GLU A 31 -2.63 22.23 2.98
N MET A 32 -2.85 23.49 2.56
CA MET A 32 -2.32 24.64 3.27
C MET A 32 -2.85 24.74 4.69
N PHE A 33 -4.15 24.53 4.90
CA PHE A 33 -4.79 24.57 6.20
C PHE A 33 -4.27 23.49 7.14
N MET A 34 -4.07 22.28 6.65
CA MET A 34 -3.43 21.19 7.40
C MET A 34 -1.98 21.51 7.76
N ALA A 35 -1.21 22.07 6.81
CA ALA A 35 0.18 22.45 7.03
C ALA A 35 0.33 23.52 8.13
N ASP A 36 -0.53 24.52 8.16
CA ASP A 36 -0.56 25.58 9.19
C ASP A 36 -0.79 25.01 10.60
N LEU A 37 -1.50 23.88 10.70
CA LEU A 37 -1.76 23.17 11.95
C LEU A 37 -0.74 22.07 12.26
N GLY A 38 0.29 21.90 11.41
CA GLY A 38 1.31 20.88 11.54
C GLY A 38 0.79 19.46 11.32
N LEU A 39 -0.31 19.31 10.56
CA LEU A 39 -0.91 18.03 10.21
C LEU A 39 -0.45 17.59 8.82
N THR A 40 -0.09 16.32 8.67
CA THR A 40 0.40 15.73 7.42
C THR A 40 -0.63 14.81 6.77
N GLU A 41 -1.72 14.50 7.47
CA GLU A 41 -2.76 13.57 7.00
C GLU A 41 -4.10 13.87 7.67
N THR A 42 -5.20 13.54 7.01
CA THR A 42 -6.55 13.69 7.52
C THR A 42 -6.91 12.62 8.56
N GLY A 43 -7.98 12.83 9.31
CA GLY A 43 -8.54 11.82 10.21
C GLY A 43 -9.04 10.59 9.44
N LEU A 44 -9.53 10.78 8.22
CA LEU A 44 -9.94 9.70 7.32
C LEU A 44 -8.73 8.84 6.92
N ASP A 45 -7.60 9.45 6.53
CA ASP A 45 -6.38 8.71 6.20
C ASP A 45 -5.88 7.88 7.39
N ARG A 46 -5.88 8.49 8.57
CA ARG A 46 -5.51 7.79 9.82
C ARG A 46 -6.47 6.65 10.15
N LEU A 47 -7.77 6.83 9.92
CA LEU A 47 -8.77 5.78 10.13
C LEU A 47 -8.52 4.60 9.20
N ILE A 48 -8.27 4.85 7.91
CA ILE A 48 -7.98 3.82 6.92
C ILE A 48 -6.71 3.06 7.32
N LYS A 49 -5.60 3.76 7.58
CA LYS A 49 -4.32 3.15 7.99
C LYS A 49 -4.48 2.30 9.26
N THR A 50 -5.10 2.86 10.30
CA THR A 50 -5.32 2.16 11.57
C THR A 50 -6.19 0.92 11.39
N SER A 51 -7.21 0.99 10.54
CA SER A 51 -8.09 -0.15 10.23
C SER A 51 -7.35 -1.25 9.48
N TYR A 52 -6.52 -0.89 8.49
CA TYR A 52 -5.67 -1.84 7.76
C TYR A 52 -4.68 -2.53 8.69
N ASP A 53 -4.00 -1.76 9.56
CA ASP A 53 -3.06 -2.32 10.53
C ASP A 53 -3.74 -3.26 11.53
N LEU A 54 -4.91 -2.88 12.04
CA LEU A 54 -5.67 -3.70 12.99
C LEU A 54 -6.13 -5.03 12.36
N LEU A 55 -6.51 -5.00 11.09
CA LEU A 55 -6.92 -6.18 10.32
C LEU A 55 -5.72 -6.98 9.76
N GLY A 56 -4.50 -6.47 9.92
CA GLY A 56 -3.30 -7.08 9.38
C GLY A 56 -3.26 -7.05 7.86
N TYR A 57 -3.84 -6.04 7.22
CA TYR A 57 -3.82 -5.88 5.77
C TYR A 57 -2.60 -5.09 5.30
N ILE A 58 -2.18 -5.40 4.10
CA ILE A 58 -1.21 -4.66 3.32
C ILE A 58 -1.70 -4.56 1.88
N SER A 59 -1.16 -3.61 1.11
CA SER A 59 -1.48 -3.47 -0.30
C SER A 59 -0.23 -3.63 -1.15
N PHE A 60 -0.34 -4.39 -2.24
CA PHE A 60 0.64 -4.38 -3.31
C PHE A 60 0.01 -3.84 -4.59
N LEU A 61 0.83 -3.39 -5.52
CA LEU A 61 0.38 -2.81 -6.78
C LEU A 61 0.83 -3.66 -7.97
N THR A 62 -0.02 -3.71 -8.98
CA THR A 62 0.38 -4.09 -10.33
C THR A 62 0.32 -2.85 -11.21
N ALA A 63 1.36 -2.61 -12.01
CA ALA A 63 1.44 -1.47 -12.93
C ALA A 63 1.71 -2.00 -14.34
N GLY A 64 0.73 -1.84 -15.23
CA GLY A 64 0.82 -2.03 -16.67
C GLY A 64 1.00 -0.71 -17.40
N GLU A 65 0.98 -0.73 -18.73
CA GLU A 65 1.04 0.48 -19.56
C GLU A 65 -0.25 1.30 -19.44
N ASP A 66 -1.40 0.63 -19.33
CA ASP A 66 -2.73 1.26 -19.36
C ASP A 66 -3.46 1.21 -18.02
N ASP A 67 -2.98 0.43 -17.03
CA ASP A 67 -3.71 0.22 -15.78
C ASP A 67 -2.75 0.06 -14.59
N VAL A 68 -3.13 0.71 -13.48
CA VAL A 68 -2.48 0.55 -12.18
C VAL A 68 -3.53 0.14 -11.16
N HIS A 69 -3.32 -0.99 -10.52
CA HIS A 69 -4.27 -1.55 -9.57
C HIS A 69 -3.63 -1.88 -8.23
N ALA A 70 -4.30 -1.50 -7.15
CA ALA A 70 -3.92 -1.85 -5.78
C ALA A 70 -4.71 -3.09 -5.30
N TRP A 71 -4.00 -4.05 -4.74
CA TRP A 71 -4.53 -5.33 -4.28
C TRP A 71 -4.32 -5.47 -2.79
N THR A 72 -5.40 -5.67 -2.04
CA THR A 72 -5.33 -5.89 -0.60
C THR A 72 -5.13 -7.37 -0.29
N ILE A 73 -4.12 -7.66 0.55
CA ILE A 73 -3.80 -9.00 1.06
C ILE A 73 -3.53 -8.93 2.56
N THR A 74 -3.51 -10.08 3.23
CA THR A 74 -3.08 -10.15 4.64
C THR A 74 -1.56 -10.14 4.75
N ARG A 75 -1.04 -9.48 5.77
CA ARG A 75 0.39 -9.50 6.11
C ARG A 75 0.88 -10.94 6.26
N GLY A 76 2.05 -11.25 5.71
CA GLY A 76 2.58 -12.62 5.67
C GLY A 76 2.17 -13.44 4.45
N THR A 77 1.36 -12.88 3.54
CA THR A 77 1.00 -13.56 2.28
C THR A 77 2.23 -13.71 1.38
N LYS A 78 2.45 -14.93 0.86
CA LYS A 78 3.52 -15.23 -0.10
C LYS A 78 3.15 -14.83 -1.52
N ALA A 79 4.15 -14.54 -2.36
CA ALA A 79 4.00 -14.07 -3.73
C ALA A 79 3.05 -14.92 -4.62
N PRO A 80 3.05 -16.26 -4.61
CA PRO A 80 2.07 -17.02 -5.39
C PRO A 80 0.62 -16.79 -4.96
N LYS A 81 0.35 -16.63 -3.65
CA LYS A 81 -0.99 -16.34 -3.14
C LYS A 81 -1.42 -14.90 -3.45
N ALA A 82 -0.48 -13.95 -3.43
CA ALA A 82 -0.72 -12.59 -3.89
C ALA A 82 -1.06 -12.56 -5.40
N ALA A 83 -0.31 -13.32 -6.22
CA ALA A 83 -0.62 -13.50 -7.64
C ALA A 83 -2.03 -14.03 -7.89
N GLY A 84 -2.51 -14.93 -7.02
CA GLY A 84 -3.87 -15.46 -7.04
C GLY A 84 -4.97 -14.43 -6.79
N LYS A 85 -4.66 -13.31 -6.14
CA LYS A 85 -5.60 -12.18 -6.02
C LYS A 85 -5.83 -11.47 -7.35
N VAL A 86 -4.81 -11.46 -8.22
CA VAL A 86 -4.92 -10.89 -9.56
C VAL A 86 -5.69 -11.86 -10.47
N HIS A 87 -5.24 -13.12 -10.55
CA HIS A 87 -5.94 -14.17 -11.30
C HIS A 87 -5.47 -15.57 -10.86
N SER A 88 -6.40 -16.53 -10.82
CA SER A 88 -6.11 -17.93 -10.44
C SER A 88 -5.05 -18.62 -11.32
N ASP A 89 -5.01 -18.26 -12.60
CA ASP A 89 -4.03 -18.82 -13.54
C ASP A 89 -2.62 -18.32 -13.24
N ILE A 90 -2.47 -17.07 -12.79
CA ILE A 90 -1.17 -16.52 -12.39
C ILE A 90 -0.66 -17.24 -11.14
N GLU A 91 -1.52 -17.54 -10.16
CA GLU A 91 -1.15 -18.36 -9.00
C GLU A 91 -0.68 -19.75 -9.44
N ARG A 92 -1.46 -20.42 -10.29
CA ARG A 92 -1.18 -21.79 -10.74
C ARG A 92 0.11 -21.88 -11.55
N GLY A 93 0.33 -20.92 -12.44
CA GLY A 93 1.52 -20.87 -13.30
C GLY A 93 2.68 -20.07 -12.74
N PHE A 94 2.65 -19.64 -11.47
CA PHE A 94 3.65 -18.75 -10.89
C PHE A 94 5.08 -19.29 -11.03
N ILE A 95 5.96 -18.47 -11.61
CA ILE A 95 7.39 -18.72 -11.74
C ILE A 95 8.18 -17.86 -10.77
N ARG A 96 8.01 -16.53 -10.88
CA ARG A 96 8.67 -15.51 -10.05
C ARG A 96 7.91 -14.20 -10.09
N ALA A 97 8.26 -13.28 -9.21
CA ALA A 97 7.80 -11.90 -9.22
C ALA A 97 8.97 -10.93 -9.44
N GLU A 98 8.79 -9.96 -10.31
CA GLU A 98 9.67 -8.79 -10.43
C GLU A 98 9.08 -7.71 -9.52
N ILE A 99 9.84 -7.28 -8.51
CA ILE A 99 9.34 -6.41 -7.46
C ILE A 99 10.25 -5.21 -7.28
N VAL A 100 9.64 -4.03 -7.18
CA VAL A 100 10.28 -2.80 -6.71
C VAL A 100 9.42 -2.16 -5.63
N ALA A 101 10.03 -1.62 -4.58
CA ALA A 101 9.28 -0.90 -3.56
C ALA A 101 8.74 0.43 -4.12
N PHE A 102 7.55 0.84 -3.68
CA PHE A 102 6.91 2.08 -4.15
C PHE A 102 7.82 3.31 -3.96
N ASP A 103 8.43 3.44 -2.78
CA ASP A 103 9.30 4.57 -2.47
C ASP A 103 10.56 4.58 -3.35
N ASP A 104 11.14 3.41 -3.64
CA ASP A 104 12.28 3.27 -4.54
C ASP A 104 11.92 3.69 -5.97
N LEU A 105 10.76 3.25 -6.47
CA LEU A 105 10.29 3.63 -7.80
C LEU A 105 10.02 5.14 -7.87
N LYS A 106 9.36 5.70 -6.84
CA LYS A 106 9.08 7.13 -6.74
C LYS A 106 10.38 7.97 -6.74
N ALA A 107 11.38 7.53 -5.99
CA ALA A 107 12.69 8.20 -5.94
C ALA A 107 13.49 8.07 -7.24
N CYS A 108 13.30 6.98 -7.99
CA CYS A 108 13.97 6.75 -9.28
C CYS A 108 13.27 7.43 -10.47
N GLY A 109 11.96 7.66 -10.36
CA GLY A 109 11.11 8.25 -11.40
C GLY A 109 10.74 7.32 -12.55
N SER A 110 11.37 6.13 -12.68
CA SER A 110 11.00 5.14 -13.69
C SER A 110 11.47 3.72 -13.34
N MET A 111 10.81 2.71 -13.90
CA MET A 111 11.20 1.30 -13.78
C MET A 111 12.58 1.02 -14.38
N ALA A 112 12.93 1.68 -15.47
CA ALA A 112 14.26 1.56 -16.11
C ALA A 112 15.37 2.03 -15.15
N ALA A 113 15.20 3.20 -14.54
CA ALA A 113 16.15 3.75 -13.58
C ALA A 113 16.25 2.89 -12.30
N ALA A 114 15.13 2.36 -11.82
CA ALA A 114 15.13 1.43 -10.69
C ALA A 114 15.89 0.14 -11.00
N LYS A 115 15.74 -0.39 -12.21
CA LYS A 115 16.48 -1.57 -12.69
C LYS A 115 17.98 -1.31 -12.80
N GLU A 116 18.39 -0.17 -13.37
CA GLU A 116 19.80 0.24 -13.48
C GLU A 116 20.48 0.38 -12.11
N LYS A 117 19.73 0.85 -11.11
CA LYS A 117 20.20 0.97 -9.72
C LYS A 117 20.14 -0.36 -8.94
N GLY A 118 19.69 -1.46 -9.56
CA GLY A 118 19.58 -2.76 -8.88
C GLY A 118 18.47 -2.88 -7.85
N LEU A 119 17.48 -1.98 -7.89
CA LEU A 119 16.34 -1.95 -6.95
C LEU A 119 15.19 -2.84 -7.42
N LEU A 120 15.18 -3.25 -8.68
CA LEU A 120 14.25 -4.25 -9.20
C LEU A 120 14.74 -5.65 -8.80
N ARG A 121 14.02 -6.29 -7.90
CA ARG A 121 14.32 -7.62 -7.34
C ARG A 121 13.56 -8.72 -8.10
N LEU A 122 14.16 -9.90 -8.18
CA LEU A 122 13.51 -11.11 -8.69
C LEU A 122 13.26 -12.06 -7.52
N GLU A 123 11.99 -12.20 -7.16
CA GLU A 123 11.57 -12.94 -5.98
C GLU A 123 10.88 -14.25 -6.34
N GLY A 124 11.18 -15.29 -5.57
CA GLY A 124 10.63 -16.63 -5.75
C GLY A 124 9.34 -16.89 -4.97
N LYS A 125 8.95 -18.19 -4.93
CA LYS A 125 7.69 -18.65 -4.30
C LYS A 125 7.61 -18.40 -2.79
N ASP A 126 8.74 -18.28 -2.12
CA ASP A 126 8.80 -18.09 -0.67
C ASP A 126 8.83 -16.62 -0.23
N TYR A 127 8.91 -15.70 -1.19
CA TYR A 127 8.88 -14.28 -0.89
C TYR A 127 7.57 -13.88 -0.20
N VAL A 128 7.70 -13.21 0.93
CA VAL A 128 6.58 -12.64 1.68
C VAL A 128 6.38 -11.20 1.22
N MET A 129 5.22 -10.93 0.64
CA MET A 129 4.85 -9.60 0.12
C MET A 129 4.94 -8.53 1.19
N GLN A 130 5.46 -7.37 0.80
CA GLN A 130 5.55 -6.19 1.65
C GLN A 130 4.51 -5.14 1.20
N ASP A 131 4.13 -4.27 2.12
CA ASP A 131 3.26 -3.13 1.80
C ASP A 131 3.96 -2.19 0.82
N GLY A 132 3.24 -1.78 -0.22
CA GLY A 132 3.79 -0.92 -1.28
C GLY A 132 4.68 -1.64 -2.31
N ASP A 133 4.77 -2.97 -2.32
CA ASP A 133 5.44 -3.70 -3.40
C ASP A 133 4.74 -3.45 -4.74
N ILE A 134 5.46 -2.93 -5.73
CA ILE A 134 5.00 -2.85 -7.12
C ILE A 134 5.51 -4.09 -7.84
N THR A 135 4.58 -4.89 -8.38
CA THR A 135 4.86 -6.27 -8.76
C THR A 135 4.43 -6.57 -10.19
N ASN A 136 5.32 -7.25 -10.93
CA ASN A 136 5.00 -7.92 -12.19
C ASN A 136 5.23 -9.43 -12.04
N PHE A 137 4.16 -10.21 -12.09
CA PHE A 137 4.22 -11.67 -11.95
C PHE A 137 4.60 -12.33 -13.27
N ARG A 138 5.65 -13.15 -13.25
CA ARG A 138 6.03 -14.02 -14.36
C ARG A 138 5.43 -15.41 -14.14
N PHE A 139 4.63 -15.85 -15.07
CA PHE A 139 3.91 -17.13 -14.99
C PHE A 139 3.88 -17.83 -16.34
N ASN A 140 3.60 -19.13 -16.32
CA ASN A 140 3.37 -19.94 -17.52
C ASN A 140 2.16 -20.84 -17.27
N ILE A 141 1.25 -20.88 -18.25
CA ILE A 141 0.01 -21.68 -18.21
C ILE A 141 0.16 -22.85 -19.17
#